data_722047511f301a40f551c5446deb6714
#
_entry.id   722047511f301a40f551c5446deb6714
#
_cell.length_a   1.000
_cell.length_b   1.000
_cell.length_c   1.000
_cell.angle_alpha   90.00
_cell.angle_beta   90.00
_cell.angle_gamma   90.00
#
_symmetry.space_group_name_H-M   'P 1'
#
loop_
_entity.id
_entity.type
_entity.pdbx_description
1 polymer ?
#
loop_
_entity_poly.entity_id
_entity_poly.type
_entity_poly.pdbx_seq_one_letter_code
_entity_poly.pdbx_strand_id
1 'polypeptide(L)'
;MKPAITPGEILLEDYLAPMGISQNALARALGISPRSINEIVLGRRSITPEMSLKLGKFFKQSAQFWFNIQTTCDFRQLRKKEKQITSGVTKSYTQLGV
;
A
#
# COMPACT_ATOMS: atom_id res chain seq x y z
N MET A 1 16.47 11.79 -7.89
CA MET A 1 15.09 11.33 -8.15
C MET A 1 14.80 10.08 -7.35
N LYS A 2 13.72 10.08 -6.60
CA LYS A 2 13.37 8.90 -5.80
C LYS A 2 12.99 7.74 -6.69
N PRO A 3 13.42 6.51 -6.38
CA PRO A 3 12.84 5.33 -7.01
C PRO A 3 11.34 5.26 -6.66
N ALA A 4 10.67 4.22 -7.11
CA ALA A 4 9.22 4.09 -6.93
C ALA A 4 8.78 4.44 -5.51
N ILE A 5 7.76 5.30 -5.39
CA ILE A 5 7.19 5.70 -4.11
C ILE A 5 6.44 4.51 -3.50
N THR A 6 6.66 4.26 -2.22
CA THR A 6 5.97 3.18 -1.51
C THR A 6 4.81 3.74 -0.68
N PRO A 7 3.82 2.90 -0.34
CA PRO A 7 2.73 3.34 0.55
C PRO A 7 3.26 3.85 1.89
N GLY A 8 4.33 3.24 2.40
CA GLY A 8 4.93 3.67 3.66
C GLY A 8 5.54 5.06 3.58
N GLU A 9 6.15 5.41 2.46
CA GLU A 9 6.67 6.75 2.25
C GLU A 9 5.56 7.78 2.20
N ILE A 10 4.44 7.46 1.56
CA ILE A 10 3.28 8.35 1.50
C ILE A 10 2.74 8.57 2.90
N LEU A 11 2.59 7.49 3.68
CA LEU A 11 2.13 7.60 5.06
C LEU A 11 3.04 8.50 5.88
N LEU A 12 4.34 8.29 5.79
CA LEU A 12 5.31 9.05 6.57
C LEU A 12 5.42 10.50 6.10
N GLU A 13 5.67 10.72 4.83
CA GLU A 13 6.02 12.04 4.30
C GLU A 13 4.82 12.94 4.06
N ASP A 14 3.70 12.37 3.65
CA ASP A 14 2.52 13.17 3.30
C ASP A 14 1.53 13.33 4.45
N TYR A 15 1.60 12.47 5.46
CA TYR A 15 0.65 12.48 6.58
C TYR A 15 1.33 12.66 7.92
N LEU A 16 2.18 11.72 8.34
CA LEU A 16 2.73 11.77 9.69
C LEU A 16 3.64 12.97 9.93
N ALA A 17 4.58 13.20 9.02
CA ALA A 17 5.52 14.31 9.18
C ALA A 17 4.84 15.67 9.16
N PRO A 18 3.99 15.99 8.15
CA PRO A 18 3.31 17.28 8.15
C PRO A 18 2.37 17.49 9.32
N MET A 19 1.76 16.42 9.83
CA MET A 19 0.82 16.51 10.94
C MET A 19 1.50 16.45 12.31
N GLY A 20 2.81 16.21 12.34
CA GLY A 20 3.54 16.10 13.59
C GLY A 20 3.15 14.87 14.42
N ILE A 21 2.70 13.81 13.77
CA ILE A 21 2.27 12.58 14.43
C ILE A 21 3.41 11.57 14.39
N SER A 22 3.81 11.07 15.57
CA SER A 22 4.83 10.04 15.64
C SER A 22 4.26 8.67 15.24
N GLN A 23 5.14 7.77 14.83
CA GLN A 23 4.73 6.40 14.51
C GLN A 23 4.12 5.71 15.73
N ASN A 24 4.69 5.95 16.93
CA ASN A 24 4.15 5.39 18.17
C ASN A 24 2.76 5.92 18.48
N ALA A 25 2.52 7.21 18.28
CA ALA A 25 1.21 7.81 18.51
C ALA A 25 0.17 7.23 17.54
N LEU A 26 0.53 7.08 16.27
CA LEU A 26 -0.37 6.46 15.30
C LEU A 26 -0.69 5.02 15.69
N ALA A 27 0.31 4.24 16.06
CA ALA A 27 0.10 2.84 16.45
C ALA A 27 -0.87 2.72 17.61
N ARG A 28 -0.70 3.58 18.63
CA ARG A 28 -1.62 3.60 19.78
C ARG A 28 -3.05 3.95 19.35
N ALA A 29 -3.17 4.97 18.49
CA ALA A 29 -4.49 5.40 18.02
C ALA A 29 -5.18 4.31 17.20
N LEU A 30 -4.44 3.53 16.45
CA LEU A 30 -4.99 2.45 15.64
C LEU A 30 -5.16 1.14 16.41
N GLY A 31 -4.65 1.07 17.64
CA GLY A 31 -4.72 -0.15 18.46
C GLY A 31 -3.84 -1.27 17.95
N ILE A 32 -2.68 -0.94 17.40
CA ILE A 32 -1.72 -1.91 16.87
C ILE A 32 -0.34 -1.64 17.44
N SER A 33 0.60 -2.57 17.20
CA SER A 33 1.96 -2.41 17.69
C SER A 33 2.73 -1.34 16.90
N PRO A 34 3.63 -0.60 17.56
CA PRO A 34 4.51 0.35 16.86
C PRO A 34 5.34 -0.33 15.78
N ARG A 35 5.71 -1.58 15.98
CA ARG A 35 6.46 -2.35 15.00
C ARG A 35 5.70 -2.49 13.68
N SER A 36 4.38 -2.69 13.75
CA SER A 36 3.54 -2.80 12.54
C SER A 36 3.60 -1.53 11.71
N ILE A 37 3.51 -0.37 12.35
CA ILE A 37 3.61 0.91 11.65
C ILE A 37 5.02 1.09 11.07
N ASN A 38 6.05 0.79 11.85
CA ASN A 38 7.42 0.93 11.40
C ASN A 38 7.71 0.04 10.18
N GLU A 39 7.20 -1.18 10.17
CA GLU A 39 7.38 -2.08 9.03
C GLU A 39 6.69 -1.56 7.77
N ILE A 40 5.51 -0.94 7.92
CA ILE A 40 4.83 -0.31 6.78
C ILE A 40 5.65 0.86 6.25
N VAL A 41 6.14 1.72 7.15
CA VAL A 41 6.96 2.87 6.78
C VAL A 41 8.23 2.44 6.05
N LEU A 42 8.84 1.34 6.47
CA LEU A 42 10.05 0.82 5.86
C LEU A 42 9.80 0.02 4.58
N GLY A 43 8.53 -0.16 4.20
CA GLY A 43 8.20 -0.93 2.99
C GLY A 43 8.29 -2.43 3.16
N ARG A 44 8.36 -2.91 4.40
CA ARG A 44 8.47 -4.35 4.70
C ARG A 44 7.12 -5.01 4.90
N ARG A 45 6.06 -4.23 5.02
CA ARG A 45 4.69 -4.71 5.24
C ARG A 45 3.73 -3.90 4.41
N SER A 46 2.83 -4.59 3.72
CA SER A 46 1.81 -3.95 2.90
C SER A 46 0.67 -3.41 3.75
N ILE A 47 -0.04 -2.42 3.22
CA ILE A 47 -1.28 -1.93 3.80
C ILE A 47 -2.39 -2.89 3.38
N THR A 48 -2.86 -3.71 4.33
CA THR A 48 -3.93 -4.68 4.10
C THR A 48 -5.29 -3.98 4.08
N PRO A 49 -6.36 -4.65 3.61
CA PRO A 49 -7.71 -4.09 3.72
C PRO A 49 -8.07 -3.72 5.16
N GLU A 50 -7.70 -4.55 6.13
CA GLU A 50 -7.94 -4.24 7.55
C GLU A 50 -7.22 -2.97 7.98
N MET A 51 -5.94 -2.84 7.63
CA MET A 51 -5.17 -1.64 7.93
C MET A 51 -5.76 -0.42 7.23
N SER A 52 -6.28 -0.59 6.02
CA SER A 52 -6.93 0.49 5.26
C SER A 52 -8.15 1.02 6.00
N LEU A 53 -8.93 0.14 6.63
CA LEU A 53 -10.08 0.54 7.44
C LEU A 53 -9.63 1.38 8.63
N LYS A 54 -8.57 0.98 9.31
CA LYS A 54 -8.04 1.71 10.45
C LYS A 54 -7.48 3.08 10.06
N LEU A 55 -6.68 3.12 9.01
CA LEU A 55 -6.10 4.37 8.53
C LEU A 55 -7.19 5.32 8.04
N GLY A 56 -8.18 4.80 7.32
CA GLY A 56 -9.28 5.60 6.83
C GLY A 56 -10.06 6.24 7.96
N LYS A 57 -10.34 5.49 9.02
CA LYS A 57 -11.05 6.03 10.17
C LYS A 57 -10.23 7.10 10.88
N PHE A 58 -8.94 6.85 11.07
CA PHE A 58 -8.06 7.79 11.77
C PHE A 58 -7.91 9.11 11.00
N PHE A 59 -7.63 9.04 9.70
CA PHE A 59 -7.40 10.22 8.88
C PHE A 59 -8.69 10.80 8.29
N LYS A 60 -9.85 10.22 8.61
CA LYS A 60 -11.16 10.64 8.08
C LYS A 60 -11.21 10.59 6.56
N GLN A 61 -10.71 9.50 6.01
CA GLN A 61 -10.70 9.21 4.58
C GLN A 61 -11.28 7.83 4.35
N SER A 62 -11.61 7.48 3.10
CA SER A 62 -12.12 6.16 2.82
C SER A 62 -11.03 5.11 2.96
N ALA A 63 -11.40 3.91 3.37
CA ALA A 63 -10.47 2.78 3.39
C ALA A 63 -9.98 2.47 1.98
N GLN A 64 -10.84 2.65 0.97
CA GLN A 64 -10.49 2.40 -0.41
C GLN A 64 -9.34 3.30 -0.87
N PHE A 65 -9.29 4.55 -0.40
CA PHE A 65 -8.19 5.46 -0.70
C PHE A 65 -6.84 4.85 -0.30
N TRP A 66 -6.76 4.34 0.93
CA TRP A 66 -5.51 3.74 1.42
C TRP A 66 -5.16 2.45 0.70
N PHE A 67 -6.17 1.62 0.43
CA PHE A 67 -5.94 0.38 -0.28
C PHE A 67 -5.54 0.63 -1.74
N ASN A 68 -6.09 1.66 -2.37
CA ASN A 68 -5.71 2.04 -3.73
C ASN A 68 -4.26 2.49 -3.81
N ILE A 69 -3.77 3.19 -2.78
CA ILE A 69 -2.36 3.57 -2.72
C ILE A 69 -1.47 2.31 -2.76
N GLN A 70 -1.81 1.31 -1.97
CA GLN A 70 -1.05 0.06 -1.94
C GLN A 70 -1.11 -0.63 -3.31
N THR A 71 -2.29 -0.78 -3.87
CA THR A 71 -2.48 -1.46 -5.14
C THR A 71 -1.73 -0.76 -6.28
N THR A 72 -1.82 0.56 -6.32
CA THR A 72 -1.12 1.35 -7.34
C THR A 72 0.40 1.14 -7.25
N CYS A 73 0.94 1.15 -6.04
CA CYS A 73 2.38 0.92 -5.84
C CYS A 73 2.77 -0.50 -6.25
N ASP A 74 1.93 -1.48 -5.94
CA ASP A 74 2.18 -2.88 -6.31
C ASP A 74 2.24 -3.03 -7.83
N PHE A 75 1.29 -2.44 -8.55
CA PHE A 75 1.29 -2.51 -10.00
C PHE A 75 2.51 -1.81 -10.61
N ARG A 76 2.93 -0.69 -10.04
CA ARG A 76 4.14 -0.01 -10.53
C ARG A 76 5.37 -0.89 -10.41
N GLN A 77 5.50 -1.62 -9.32
CA GLN A 77 6.62 -2.52 -9.12
C GLN A 77 6.61 -3.68 -10.10
N LEU A 78 5.43 -4.16 -10.48
CA LEU A 78 5.27 -5.28 -11.39
C LEU A 78 5.35 -4.89 -12.87
N ARG A 79 5.24 -3.60 -13.17
CA ARG A 79 5.17 -3.13 -14.56
C ARG A 79 6.34 -3.60 -15.42
N LYS A 80 7.54 -3.59 -14.87
CA LYS A 80 8.74 -4.04 -15.59
C LYS A 80 8.70 -5.53 -15.88
N LYS A 81 7.95 -6.29 -15.10
CA LYS A 81 7.84 -7.74 -15.24
C LYS A 81 6.54 -8.18 -15.90
N GLU A 82 5.73 -7.23 -16.35
CA GLU A 82 4.39 -7.53 -16.86
C GLU A 82 4.43 -8.55 -18.00
N LYS A 83 5.29 -8.33 -18.99
CA LYS A 83 5.41 -9.26 -20.13
C LYS A 83 5.85 -10.64 -19.67
N GLN A 84 6.80 -10.68 -18.74
CA GLN A 84 7.30 -11.95 -18.21
C GLN A 84 6.21 -12.69 -17.46
N ILE A 85 5.45 -11.97 -16.63
CA ILE A 85 4.36 -12.56 -15.83
C ILE A 85 3.25 -13.06 -16.75
N THR A 86 2.83 -12.23 -17.72
CA THR A 86 1.72 -12.59 -18.61
C THR A 86 2.09 -13.60 -19.68
N SER A 87 3.38 -13.83 -19.94
CA SER A 87 3.81 -14.83 -20.91
C SER A 87 3.37 -16.23 -20.52
N GLY A 88 3.08 -16.49 -19.23
CA GLY A 88 2.52 -17.75 -18.80
C GLY A 88 1.07 -17.95 -19.22
N VAL A 89 0.40 -16.85 -19.61
CA VAL A 89 -0.98 -16.89 -20.09
C VAL A 89 -0.94 -17.17 -21.57
N THR A 90 -1.12 -18.43 -21.98
CA THR A 90 -0.90 -18.87 -23.35
C THR A 90 -2.09 -18.66 -24.26
N LYS A 91 -3.30 -18.51 -23.71
CA LYS A 91 -4.53 -18.35 -24.49
C LYS A 91 -5.46 -17.33 -23.85
N SER A 92 -6.13 -16.55 -24.69
CA SER A 92 -7.24 -15.71 -24.24
C SER A 92 -8.51 -16.55 -24.15
N TYR A 93 -9.56 -16.00 -23.54
CA TYR A 93 -10.82 -16.74 -23.40
C TYR A 93 -11.45 -17.08 -24.77
N THR A 94 -11.23 -16.26 -25.78
CA THR A 94 -11.76 -16.52 -27.11
C THR A 94 -11.10 -17.72 -27.78
N GLN A 95 -9.86 -18.03 -27.39
CA GLN A 95 -9.10 -19.16 -27.94
C GLN A 95 -9.44 -20.49 -27.28
N LEU A 96 -10.27 -20.46 -26.23
CA LEU A 96 -10.73 -21.69 -25.57
C LEU A 96 -11.95 -22.29 -26.23
N GLY A 97 -12.53 -21.62 -27.23
CA GLY A 97 -13.70 -22.13 -27.92
C GLY A 97 -15.01 -21.93 -27.16
N VAL A 98 -15.02 -21.00 -26.21
CA VAL A 98 -16.21 -20.65 -25.44
C VAL A 98 -16.91 -19.43 -25.96
#